data_997e3fdaeaf498e9e272ecdff64dac79
#
_entry.id   997e3fdaeaf498e9e272ecdff64dac79
#
_cell.length_a   1.000
_cell.length_b   1.000
_cell.length_c   1.000
_cell.angle_alpha   90.00
_cell.angle_beta   90.00
_cell.angle_gamma   90.00
#
_symmetry.space_group_name_H-M   'P 1'
#
loop_
_entity.id
_entity.type
_entity.pdbx_description
1 polymer ?
#
loop_
_entity_poly.entity_id
_entity_poly.type
_entity_poly.pdbx_seq_one_letter_code
_entity_poly.pdbx_strand_id
1 'polypeptide(L)'
;CILDSITSLQSGADLIWIETEKPHIGQIAEMMNEIKKAVPNAKLVYNNSPSFNWTLNFRQQVFDAWEAENKDLSQYERDDLMAEKYDSTELAVEADEKIRTFQADAAKEAGIFHHLITLPTYHTAALSTDNLAKAYFGNDGMLGYVKNVQRQEIRQGIACVKHQNMAGSDMGDDHKEYFAGEAALKAAGKDNTMNQF
;
A
#
# COMPACT_ATOMS: atom_id res chain seq x y z
N CYS A 1 18.80 -14.87 10.29
CA CYS A 1 17.32 -14.62 10.35
C CYS A 1 16.55 -15.82 10.88
N ILE A 2 16.71 -17.05 10.32
CA ILE A 2 15.96 -18.25 10.80
C ILE A 2 16.30 -18.53 12.27
N LEU A 3 17.59 -18.62 12.62
CA LEU A 3 18.02 -18.87 13.98
C LEU A 3 17.55 -17.79 14.97
N ASP A 4 17.64 -16.54 14.59
CA ASP A 4 17.17 -15.42 15.41
C ASP A 4 15.66 -15.47 15.64
N SER A 5 14.90 -15.82 14.61
CA SER A 5 13.45 -16.03 14.69
C SER A 5 13.08 -17.17 15.66
N ILE A 6 13.78 -18.30 15.56
CA ILE A 6 13.59 -19.46 16.46
C ILE A 6 13.91 -19.06 17.90
N THR A 7 15.04 -18.40 18.13
CA THR A 7 15.47 -17.95 19.45
C THR A 7 14.46 -16.96 20.06
N SER A 8 13.97 -16.01 19.28
CA SER A 8 12.99 -15.02 19.75
C SER A 8 11.66 -15.70 20.12
N LEU A 9 11.15 -16.61 19.30
CA LEU A 9 9.91 -17.34 19.59
C LEU A 9 10.06 -18.23 20.85
N GLN A 10 11.19 -18.92 21.02
CA GLN A 10 11.47 -19.73 22.20
C GLN A 10 11.68 -18.87 23.46
N SER A 11 12.04 -17.60 23.29
CA SER A 11 12.18 -16.62 24.38
C SER A 11 10.89 -15.89 24.73
N GLY A 12 9.76 -16.21 24.06
CA GLY A 12 8.44 -15.71 24.42
C GLY A 12 7.87 -14.65 23.45
N ALA A 13 8.43 -14.48 22.25
CA ALA A 13 7.79 -13.66 21.25
C ALA A 13 6.51 -14.36 20.73
N ASP A 14 5.41 -13.63 20.61
CA ASP A 14 4.12 -14.16 20.12
C ASP A 14 4.12 -14.41 18.61
N LEU A 15 4.86 -13.58 17.87
CA LEU A 15 5.03 -13.67 16.42
C LEU A 15 6.34 -13.00 15.99
N ILE A 16 6.78 -13.31 14.77
CA ILE A 16 7.99 -12.74 14.17
C ILE A 16 7.62 -11.95 12.91
N TRP A 17 8.13 -10.75 12.80
CA TRP A 17 8.09 -9.98 11.57
C TRP A 17 9.31 -10.31 10.73
N ILE A 18 9.07 -10.84 9.53
CA ILE A 18 10.12 -11.23 8.60
C ILE A 18 10.12 -10.36 7.35
N GLU A 19 11.30 -10.25 6.77
CA GLU A 19 11.55 -9.65 5.46
C GLU A 19 12.57 -10.54 4.74
N THR A 20 12.37 -10.75 3.43
CA THR A 20 13.29 -11.50 2.57
C THR A 20 14.10 -10.53 1.72
N GLU A 21 15.14 -11.02 1.05
CA GLU A 21 15.95 -10.20 0.13
C GLU A 21 15.14 -9.65 -1.04
N LYS A 22 14.13 -10.42 -1.47
CA LYS A 22 13.20 -10.06 -2.55
C LYS A 22 11.83 -10.69 -2.29
N PRO A 23 10.75 -10.19 -2.91
CA PRO A 23 9.41 -10.73 -2.73
C PRO A 23 9.28 -12.06 -3.52
N HIS A 24 9.70 -13.17 -2.90
CA HIS A 24 9.72 -14.48 -3.53
C HIS A 24 9.06 -15.52 -2.62
N ILE A 25 7.93 -16.08 -3.05
CA ILE A 25 7.11 -17.01 -2.24
C ILE A 25 7.92 -18.23 -1.79
N GLY A 26 8.76 -18.80 -2.67
CA GLY A 26 9.60 -19.95 -2.32
C GLY A 26 10.57 -19.65 -1.17
N GLN A 27 11.20 -18.48 -1.14
CA GLN A 27 12.09 -18.10 -0.03
C GLN A 27 11.33 -17.92 1.28
N ILE A 28 10.12 -17.35 1.21
CA ILE A 28 9.25 -17.17 2.38
C ILE A 28 8.82 -18.53 2.92
N ALA A 29 8.40 -19.44 2.04
CA ALA A 29 7.98 -20.79 2.39
C ALA A 29 9.13 -21.61 3.00
N GLU A 30 10.32 -21.55 2.41
CA GLU A 30 11.51 -22.20 2.96
C GLU A 30 11.84 -21.70 4.37
N MET A 31 11.89 -20.36 4.55
CA MET A 31 12.13 -19.74 5.85
C MET A 31 11.08 -20.17 6.89
N MET A 32 9.80 -20.13 6.52
CA MET A 32 8.69 -20.55 7.39
C MET A 32 8.80 -22.03 7.78
N ASN A 33 9.12 -22.91 6.82
CA ASN A 33 9.27 -24.33 7.07
C ASN A 33 10.42 -24.63 8.04
N GLU A 34 11.57 -23.98 7.88
CA GLU A 34 12.69 -24.14 8.78
C GLU A 34 12.38 -23.66 10.21
N ILE A 35 11.69 -22.53 10.34
CA ILE A 35 11.23 -22.01 11.65
C ILE A 35 10.25 -23.00 12.29
N LYS A 36 9.27 -23.51 11.54
CA LYS A 36 8.25 -24.44 12.04
C LYS A 36 8.80 -25.81 12.45
N LYS A 37 9.94 -26.25 11.92
CA LYS A 37 10.61 -27.47 12.42
C LYS A 37 10.98 -27.35 13.91
N ALA A 38 11.41 -26.17 14.35
CA ALA A 38 11.80 -25.91 15.72
C ALA A 38 10.64 -25.38 16.58
N VAL A 39 9.72 -24.62 15.99
CA VAL A 39 8.56 -24.00 16.65
C VAL A 39 7.31 -24.25 15.79
N PRO A 40 6.63 -25.41 15.94
CA PRO A 40 5.53 -25.83 15.05
C PRO A 40 4.38 -24.83 14.93
N ASN A 41 4.09 -24.07 15.99
CA ASN A 41 3.03 -23.08 16.03
C ASN A 41 3.50 -21.66 15.73
N ALA A 42 4.68 -21.50 15.14
CA ALA A 42 5.23 -20.18 14.79
C ALA A 42 4.25 -19.36 13.92
N LYS A 43 4.07 -18.10 14.29
CA LYS A 43 3.29 -17.11 13.55
C LYS A 43 4.23 -16.05 13.01
N LEU A 44 4.09 -15.76 11.73
CA LEU A 44 4.93 -14.79 11.06
C LEU A 44 4.07 -13.70 10.39
N VAL A 45 4.61 -12.48 10.42
CA VAL A 45 4.11 -11.31 9.68
C VAL A 45 5.13 -11.01 8.60
N TYR A 46 4.67 -10.81 7.37
CA TYR A 46 5.55 -10.50 6.26
C TYR A 46 5.51 -9.01 5.91
N ASN A 47 6.69 -8.43 5.72
CA ASN A 47 6.83 -7.06 5.23
C ASN A 47 6.79 -7.03 3.70
N ASN A 48 5.69 -6.53 3.14
CA ASN A 48 5.63 -6.15 1.73
C ASN A 48 6.38 -4.83 1.54
N SER A 49 7.71 -4.90 1.59
CA SER A 49 8.56 -3.71 1.63
C SER A 49 8.41 -2.85 0.38
N PRO A 50 8.19 -1.53 0.51
CA PRO A 50 8.25 -0.61 -0.62
C PRO A 50 9.69 -0.37 -1.13
N SER A 51 10.70 -0.90 -0.45
CA SER A 51 12.09 -0.89 -0.92
C SER A 51 12.33 -1.88 -2.05
N PHE A 52 11.46 -2.88 -2.23
CA PHE A 52 11.53 -3.77 -3.37
C PHE A 52 11.06 -3.05 -4.64
N ASN A 53 11.78 -3.24 -5.73
CA ASN A 53 11.21 -2.98 -7.04
C ASN A 53 10.32 -4.18 -7.40
N TRP A 54 9.02 -4.09 -7.05
CA TRP A 54 8.04 -5.16 -7.25
C TRP A 54 7.93 -5.57 -8.72
N THR A 55 7.79 -4.59 -9.62
CA THR A 55 7.70 -4.84 -11.06
C THR A 55 8.89 -5.62 -11.57
N LEU A 56 10.10 -5.14 -11.30
CA LEU A 56 11.32 -5.82 -11.74
C LEU A 56 11.43 -7.24 -11.18
N ASN A 57 11.22 -7.40 -9.88
CA ASN A 57 11.37 -8.71 -9.23
C ASN A 57 10.41 -9.76 -9.81
N PHE A 58 9.15 -9.38 -10.08
CA PHE A 58 8.18 -10.32 -10.63
C PHE A 58 8.37 -10.57 -12.12
N ARG A 59 8.72 -9.56 -12.90
CA ARG A 59 9.10 -9.74 -14.31
C ARG A 59 10.31 -10.65 -14.44
N GLN A 60 11.31 -10.51 -13.59
CA GLN A 60 12.48 -11.40 -13.59
C GLN A 60 12.07 -12.84 -13.23
N GLN A 61 11.23 -13.04 -12.24
CA GLN A 61 10.77 -14.38 -11.87
C GLN A 61 9.96 -15.06 -13.00
N VAL A 62 9.12 -14.31 -13.71
CA VAL A 62 8.40 -14.83 -14.89
C VAL A 62 9.36 -15.15 -16.01
N PHE A 63 10.28 -14.25 -16.31
CA PHE A 63 11.29 -14.44 -17.34
C PHE A 63 12.13 -15.70 -17.09
N ASP A 64 12.67 -15.85 -15.88
CA ASP A 64 13.49 -17.00 -15.50
C ASP A 64 12.70 -18.33 -15.62
N ALA A 65 11.43 -18.33 -15.25
CA ALA A 65 10.54 -19.49 -15.39
C ALA A 65 10.33 -19.84 -16.87
N TRP A 66 10.06 -18.85 -17.73
CA TRP A 66 9.88 -19.05 -19.16
C TRP A 66 11.15 -19.54 -19.86
N GLU A 67 12.32 -19.00 -19.48
CA GLU A 67 13.59 -19.50 -19.98
C GLU A 67 13.85 -20.97 -19.57
N ALA A 68 13.53 -21.30 -18.31
CA ALA A 68 13.67 -22.68 -17.81
C ALA A 68 12.74 -23.67 -18.54
N GLU A 69 11.57 -23.21 -18.97
CA GLU A 69 10.61 -23.99 -19.79
C GLU A 69 10.96 -23.97 -21.29
N ASN A 70 12.05 -23.33 -21.71
CA ASN A 70 12.46 -23.12 -23.09
C ASN A 70 11.39 -22.39 -23.95
N LYS A 71 10.62 -21.50 -23.33
CA LYS A 71 9.65 -20.66 -24.03
C LYS A 71 10.39 -19.73 -25.00
N ASP A 72 9.88 -19.62 -26.22
CA ASP A 72 10.43 -18.67 -27.20
C ASP A 72 10.05 -17.24 -26.81
N LEU A 73 11.03 -16.48 -26.34
CA LEU A 73 10.84 -15.12 -25.85
C LEU A 73 11.06 -14.12 -26.98
N SER A 74 10.07 -13.27 -27.20
CA SER A 74 10.17 -12.15 -28.13
C SER A 74 11.20 -11.12 -27.67
N GLN A 75 11.64 -10.26 -28.58
CA GLN A 75 12.52 -9.14 -28.21
C GLN A 75 11.83 -8.20 -27.21
N TYR A 76 10.50 -8.06 -27.29
CA TYR A 76 9.75 -7.24 -26.34
C TYR A 76 9.76 -7.82 -24.92
N GLU A 77 9.59 -9.11 -24.74
CA GLU A 77 9.69 -9.73 -23.42
C GLU A 77 11.08 -9.58 -22.81
N ARG A 78 12.13 -9.65 -23.63
CA ARG A 78 13.51 -9.42 -23.16
C ARG A 78 13.76 -7.97 -22.77
N ASP A 79 13.27 -7.02 -23.56
CA ASP A 79 13.43 -5.59 -23.31
C ASP A 79 12.51 -5.09 -22.20
N ASP A 80 11.36 -5.76 -21.99
CA ASP A 80 10.32 -5.39 -21.04
C ASP A 80 10.70 -5.64 -19.58
N LEU A 81 11.68 -6.49 -19.36
CA LEU A 81 12.05 -6.91 -18.01
C LEU A 81 12.22 -5.74 -17.02
N MET A 82 12.73 -4.61 -17.52
CA MET A 82 13.03 -3.43 -16.71
C MET A 82 12.16 -2.21 -17.05
N ALA A 83 11.32 -2.28 -18.09
CA ALA A 83 10.67 -1.10 -18.66
C ALA A 83 9.15 -1.09 -18.46
N GLU A 84 8.65 -0.11 -17.73
CA GLU A 84 7.19 0.09 -17.54
C GLU A 84 6.44 0.34 -18.85
N LYS A 85 7.13 0.84 -19.88
CA LYS A 85 6.49 1.17 -21.17
C LYS A 85 5.92 -0.03 -21.93
N TYR A 86 6.25 -1.26 -21.53
CA TYR A 86 5.76 -2.49 -22.16
C TYR A 86 4.75 -3.24 -21.27
N ASP A 87 3.93 -2.52 -20.52
CA ASP A 87 2.96 -3.10 -19.56
C ASP A 87 1.89 -3.99 -20.20
N SER A 88 1.75 -3.96 -21.52
CA SER A 88 0.82 -4.81 -22.28
C SER A 88 1.43 -6.12 -22.80
N THR A 89 2.70 -6.39 -22.57
CA THR A 89 3.30 -7.65 -22.97
C THR A 89 2.79 -8.82 -22.12
N GLU A 90 2.87 -10.03 -22.64
CA GLU A 90 2.45 -11.23 -21.91
C GLU A 90 3.25 -11.41 -20.62
N LEU A 91 4.55 -11.14 -20.65
CA LEU A 91 5.41 -11.18 -19.47
C LEU A 91 4.96 -10.19 -18.40
N ALA A 92 4.70 -8.94 -18.77
CA ALA A 92 4.26 -7.91 -17.83
C ALA A 92 2.90 -8.25 -17.23
N VAL A 93 1.96 -8.72 -18.02
CA VAL A 93 0.61 -9.12 -17.56
C VAL A 93 0.70 -10.29 -16.57
N GLU A 94 1.53 -11.31 -16.86
CA GLU A 94 1.73 -12.42 -15.93
C GLU A 94 2.42 -11.97 -14.62
N ALA A 95 3.40 -11.08 -14.71
CA ALA A 95 4.07 -10.52 -13.55
C ALA A 95 3.11 -9.73 -12.65
N ASP A 96 2.27 -8.89 -13.25
CA ASP A 96 1.25 -8.12 -12.52
C ASP A 96 0.22 -9.04 -11.84
N GLU A 97 -0.18 -10.14 -12.49
CA GLU A 97 -1.07 -11.12 -11.87
C GLU A 97 -0.39 -11.79 -10.67
N LYS A 98 0.88 -12.14 -10.75
CA LYS A 98 1.65 -12.68 -9.61
C LYS A 98 1.79 -11.67 -8.46
N ILE A 99 1.96 -10.38 -8.76
CA ILE A 99 1.94 -9.32 -7.74
C ILE A 99 0.56 -9.26 -7.07
N ARG A 100 -0.50 -9.31 -7.86
CA ARG A 100 -1.89 -9.25 -7.38
C ARG A 100 -2.23 -10.42 -6.46
N THR A 101 -1.74 -11.63 -6.75
CA THR A 101 -2.03 -12.83 -5.97
C THR A 101 -1.05 -13.07 -4.82
N PHE A 102 0.04 -12.31 -4.73
CA PHE A 102 1.17 -12.56 -3.83
C PHE A 102 0.77 -12.87 -2.39
N GLN A 103 -0.14 -12.10 -1.81
CA GLN A 103 -0.57 -12.31 -0.42
C GLN A 103 -1.36 -13.61 -0.26
N ALA A 104 -2.20 -13.96 -1.23
CA ALA A 104 -2.95 -15.20 -1.24
C ALA A 104 -2.03 -16.42 -1.40
N ASP A 105 -1.02 -16.29 -2.26
CA ASP A 105 -0.02 -17.34 -2.48
C ASP A 105 0.87 -17.51 -1.26
N ALA A 106 1.29 -16.43 -0.60
CA ALA A 106 2.02 -16.49 0.67
C ALA A 106 1.20 -17.17 1.78
N ALA A 107 -0.10 -16.92 1.83
CA ALA A 107 -0.98 -17.60 2.78
C ALA A 107 -1.08 -19.09 2.49
N LYS A 108 -1.25 -19.46 1.22
CA LYS A 108 -1.42 -20.85 0.77
C LYS A 108 -0.13 -21.66 0.91
N GLU A 109 1.00 -21.11 0.48
CA GLU A 109 2.25 -21.88 0.36
C GLU A 109 3.15 -21.76 1.58
N ALA A 110 3.15 -20.59 2.24
CA ALA A 110 3.97 -20.32 3.42
C ALA A 110 3.18 -20.21 4.73
N GLY A 111 1.84 -20.17 4.67
CA GLY A 111 0.99 -20.02 5.86
C GLY A 111 1.11 -18.64 6.51
N ILE A 112 1.41 -17.61 5.73
CA ILE A 112 1.48 -16.22 6.18
C ILE A 112 0.18 -15.50 5.84
N PHE A 113 -0.58 -15.14 6.86
CA PHE A 113 -1.88 -14.47 6.74
C PHE A 113 -1.86 -13.00 7.14
N HIS A 114 -0.77 -12.55 7.74
CA HIS A 114 -0.60 -11.16 8.16
C HIS A 114 0.51 -10.51 7.36
N HIS A 115 0.13 -9.46 6.65
CA HIS A 115 1.03 -8.68 5.80
C HIS A 115 1.01 -7.22 6.22
N LEU A 116 2.17 -6.58 6.18
CA LEU A 116 2.31 -5.14 6.38
C LEU A 116 2.96 -4.53 5.14
N ILE A 117 2.56 -3.32 4.81
CA ILE A 117 3.29 -2.45 3.89
C ILE A 117 3.86 -1.33 4.74
N THR A 118 5.19 -1.22 4.79
CA THR A 118 5.82 -0.11 5.51
C THR A 118 5.73 1.17 4.68
N LEU A 119 5.49 2.31 5.36
CA LEU A 119 5.45 3.65 4.74
C LEU A 119 4.44 3.86 3.59
N PRO A 120 3.30 3.16 3.48
CA PRO A 120 2.39 3.36 2.35
C PRO A 120 1.81 4.78 2.33
N THR A 121 1.44 5.31 3.49
CA THR A 121 0.91 6.67 3.65
C THR A 121 1.96 7.72 3.27
N TYR A 122 3.22 7.51 3.67
CA TYR A 122 4.33 8.41 3.29
C TYR A 122 4.49 8.50 1.78
N HIS A 123 4.59 7.37 1.08
CA HIS A 123 4.75 7.36 -0.38
C HIS A 123 3.53 7.92 -1.11
N THR A 124 2.33 7.59 -0.65
CA THR A 124 1.09 8.13 -1.22
C THR A 124 1.01 9.65 -1.02
N ALA A 125 1.30 10.14 0.18
CA ALA A 125 1.30 11.55 0.48
C ALA A 125 2.36 12.31 -0.34
N ALA A 126 3.59 11.76 -0.43
CA ALA A 126 4.67 12.36 -1.20
C ALA A 126 4.30 12.50 -2.69
N LEU A 127 3.80 11.44 -3.32
CA LEU A 127 3.36 11.46 -4.72
C LEU A 127 2.21 12.44 -4.94
N SER A 128 1.19 12.41 -4.08
CA SER A 128 0.02 13.29 -4.22
C SER A 128 0.38 14.75 -4.00
N THR A 129 1.27 15.03 -3.04
CA THR A 129 1.75 16.39 -2.77
C THR A 129 2.61 16.94 -3.92
N ASP A 130 3.49 16.11 -4.49
CA ASP A 130 4.29 16.51 -5.66
C ASP A 130 3.41 16.82 -6.88
N ASN A 131 2.42 15.97 -7.15
CA ASN A 131 1.45 16.19 -8.23
C ASN A 131 0.64 17.46 -8.02
N LEU A 132 0.19 17.72 -6.78
CA LEU A 132 -0.53 18.94 -6.42
C LEU A 132 0.36 20.17 -6.62
N ALA A 133 1.60 20.13 -6.13
CA ALA A 133 2.54 21.23 -6.26
C ALA A 133 2.81 21.58 -7.74
N LYS A 134 3.06 20.57 -8.57
CA LYS A 134 3.27 20.76 -10.01
C LYS A 134 2.06 21.40 -10.72
N ALA A 135 0.86 20.96 -10.37
CA ALA A 135 -0.36 21.52 -10.95
C ALA A 135 -0.64 22.94 -10.43
N TYR A 136 -0.48 23.16 -9.12
CA TYR A 136 -0.78 24.44 -8.47
C TYR A 136 0.18 25.55 -8.90
N PHE A 137 1.47 25.28 -8.90
CA PHE A 137 2.52 26.26 -9.28
C PHE A 137 2.77 26.30 -10.79
N GLY A 138 2.14 25.41 -11.56
CA GLY A 138 2.11 25.48 -13.02
C GLY A 138 1.06 26.47 -13.52
N ASN A 139 0.31 26.07 -14.53
CA ASN A 139 -0.71 26.95 -15.15
C ASN A 139 -2.12 26.78 -14.55
N ASP A 140 -2.36 25.79 -13.70
CA ASP A 140 -3.71 25.46 -13.21
C ASP A 140 -4.08 26.20 -11.91
N GLY A 141 -3.12 26.65 -11.09
CA GLY A 141 -3.40 27.34 -9.83
C GLY A 141 -4.38 26.56 -8.94
N MET A 142 -5.38 27.23 -8.38
CA MET A 142 -6.43 26.57 -7.57
C MET A 142 -7.21 25.49 -8.33
N LEU A 143 -7.30 25.58 -9.65
CA LEU A 143 -7.94 24.53 -10.45
C LEU A 143 -7.17 23.21 -10.36
N GLY A 144 -5.85 23.25 -10.21
CA GLY A 144 -5.01 22.08 -9.95
C GLY A 144 -5.45 21.34 -8.69
N TYR A 145 -5.64 22.05 -7.58
CA TYR A 145 -6.20 21.47 -6.35
C TYR A 145 -7.61 20.91 -6.57
N VAL A 146 -8.49 21.70 -7.17
CA VAL A 146 -9.89 21.30 -7.35
C VAL A 146 -10.01 20.04 -8.21
N LYS A 147 -9.25 19.94 -9.30
CA LYS A 147 -9.29 18.77 -10.20
C LYS A 147 -8.68 17.53 -9.56
N ASN A 148 -7.52 17.68 -8.94
CA ASN A 148 -6.70 16.54 -8.51
C ASN A 148 -7.07 16.04 -7.12
N VAL A 149 -7.69 16.87 -6.29
CA VAL A 149 -8.06 16.53 -4.91
C VAL A 149 -9.57 16.62 -4.72
N GLN A 150 -10.14 17.82 -4.61
CA GLN A 150 -11.51 18.03 -4.15
C GLN A 150 -12.56 17.27 -5.00
N ARG A 151 -12.48 17.38 -6.33
CA ARG A 151 -13.39 16.64 -7.21
C ARG A 151 -13.24 15.13 -7.12
N GLN A 152 -12.04 14.63 -6.83
CA GLN A 152 -11.81 13.21 -6.67
C GLN A 152 -12.38 12.71 -5.35
N GLU A 153 -12.19 13.46 -4.27
CA GLU A 153 -12.80 13.17 -2.97
C GLU A 153 -14.33 13.09 -3.06
N ILE A 154 -14.95 14.07 -3.71
CA ILE A 154 -16.41 14.10 -3.92
C ILE A 154 -16.87 12.90 -4.73
N ARG A 155 -16.23 12.60 -5.88
CA ARG A 155 -16.62 11.49 -6.77
C ARG A 155 -16.47 10.12 -6.13
N GLN A 156 -15.47 9.97 -5.28
CA GLN A 156 -15.15 8.72 -4.61
C GLN A 156 -15.83 8.59 -3.24
N GLY A 157 -16.56 9.59 -2.80
CA GLY A 157 -17.20 9.61 -1.49
C GLY A 157 -16.22 9.61 -0.31
N ILE A 158 -15.05 10.25 -0.48
CA ILE A 158 -14.03 10.34 0.55
C ILE A 158 -14.50 11.29 1.65
N ALA A 159 -14.57 10.79 2.88
CA ALA A 159 -15.06 11.56 4.02
C ALA A 159 -14.25 12.83 4.31
N CYS A 160 -12.97 12.86 3.90
CA CYS A 160 -12.07 14.02 4.08
C CYS A 160 -12.58 15.30 3.41
N VAL A 161 -13.46 15.22 2.40
CA VAL A 161 -14.09 16.41 1.83
C VAL A 161 -14.82 17.23 2.89
N LYS A 162 -15.35 16.55 3.92
CA LYS A 162 -15.95 17.17 5.12
C LYS A 162 -14.96 17.20 6.28
N HIS A 163 -13.77 17.78 6.04
CA HIS A 163 -12.67 17.74 7.00
C HIS A 163 -13.01 18.35 8.37
N GLN A 164 -13.90 19.32 8.43
CA GLN A 164 -14.35 19.92 9.69
C GLN A 164 -15.10 18.89 10.55
N ASN A 165 -16.03 18.14 9.96
CA ASN A 165 -16.74 17.06 10.63
C ASN A 165 -15.77 15.97 11.08
N MET A 166 -14.83 15.55 10.21
CA MET A 166 -13.80 14.58 10.57
C MET A 166 -12.92 15.04 11.73
N ALA A 167 -12.64 16.34 11.82
CA ALA A 167 -11.87 16.92 12.92
C ALA A 167 -12.71 17.13 14.21
N GLY A 168 -13.99 16.76 14.19
CA GLY A 168 -14.88 16.86 15.35
C GLY A 168 -15.42 18.27 15.61
N SER A 169 -15.50 19.13 14.57
CA SER A 169 -16.05 20.49 14.72
C SER A 169 -17.49 20.48 15.19
N ASP A 170 -18.29 19.50 14.77
CA ASP A 170 -19.69 19.37 15.18
C ASP A 170 -19.78 19.18 16.70
N MET A 171 -18.97 18.28 17.27
CA MET A 171 -18.92 18.07 18.72
C MET A 171 -18.47 19.35 19.45
N GLY A 172 -17.50 20.06 18.90
CA GLY A 172 -17.04 21.33 19.45
C GLY A 172 -18.11 22.43 19.39
N ASP A 173 -18.85 22.49 18.30
CA ASP A 173 -19.94 23.44 18.11
C ASP A 173 -21.16 23.12 19.03
N ASP A 174 -21.51 21.86 19.19
CA ASP A 174 -22.53 21.38 20.12
C ASP A 174 -22.18 21.73 21.56
N HIS A 175 -20.94 21.57 21.98
CA HIS A 175 -20.50 21.99 23.32
C HIS A 175 -20.62 23.50 23.51
N LYS A 176 -20.22 24.28 22.52
CA LYS A 176 -20.33 25.75 22.59
C LYS A 176 -21.81 26.17 22.71
N GLU A 177 -22.69 25.58 21.92
CA GLU A 177 -24.13 25.85 21.98
C GLU A 177 -24.73 25.46 23.31
N TYR A 178 -24.36 24.30 23.86
CA TYR A 178 -24.80 23.84 25.15
C TYR A 178 -24.47 24.83 26.28
N PHE A 179 -23.27 25.40 26.31
CA PHE A 179 -22.84 26.29 27.37
C PHE A 179 -23.14 27.77 27.13
N ALA A 180 -23.18 28.22 25.87
CA ALA A 180 -23.31 29.64 25.51
C ALA A 180 -24.62 29.96 24.74
N GLY A 181 -25.44 28.94 24.46
CA GLY A 181 -26.71 29.08 23.75
C GLY A 181 -26.54 29.21 22.23
N GLU A 182 -27.65 29.37 21.52
CA GLU A 182 -27.72 29.41 20.05
C GLU A 182 -26.88 30.53 19.41
N ALA A 183 -26.55 31.58 20.14
CA ALA A 183 -25.73 32.69 19.69
C ALA A 183 -24.24 32.38 19.71
N ALA A 184 -23.81 31.18 20.14
CA ALA A 184 -22.41 30.79 20.15
C ALA A 184 -21.81 30.78 18.74
N LEU A 185 -20.56 31.28 18.59
CA LEU A 185 -19.85 31.24 17.34
C LEU A 185 -19.46 29.81 16.99
N LYS A 186 -20.00 29.30 15.90
CA LYS A 186 -19.78 27.93 15.40
C LYS A 186 -18.72 27.90 14.29
N ALA A 187 -17.92 26.83 14.24
CA ALA A 187 -16.93 26.62 13.21
C ALA A 187 -17.58 26.34 11.84
N ALA A 188 -18.68 25.59 11.81
CA ALA A 188 -19.46 25.28 10.62
C ALA A 188 -20.88 25.85 10.70
N GLY A 189 -21.00 27.11 11.08
CA GLY A 189 -22.30 27.79 11.24
C GLY A 189 -22.92 28.24 9.92
N LYS A 190 -24.18 28.73 10.02
CA LYS A 190 -25.01 29.19 8.92
C LYS A 190 -24.34 30.25 8.04
N ASP A 191 -23.56 31.13 8.65
CA ASP A 191 -22.88 32.25 7.97
C ASP A 191 -21.42 31.91 7.57
N ASN A 192 -21.05 30.62 7.64
CA ASN A 192 -19.71 30.16 7.33
C ASN A 192 -19.77 28.99 6.32
N THR A 193 -19.31 27.78 6.69
CA THR A 193 -19.14 26.64 5.78
C THR A 193 -20.29 25.62 5.84
N MET A 194 -21.36 25.90 6.59
CA MET A 194 -22.54 25.07 6.62
C MET A 194 -23.10 24.86 5.21
N ASN A 195 -23.35 23.63 4.84
CA ASN A 195 -23.90 23.22 3.53
C ASN A 195 -22.96 23.44 2.33
N GLN A 196 -21.64 23.56 2.53
CA GLN A 196 -20.70 23.61 1.41
C GLN A 196 -20.50 22.23 0.75
N PHE A 197 -20.67 21.13 1.51
CA PHE A 197 -20.53 19.74 1.04
C PHE A 197 -21.63 18.83 1.57
#